data_6218455dfea0880c434c41dd8ca5fc1a
#
_entry.id   6218455dfea0880c434c41dd8ca5fc1a
#
_cell.length_a   1.000
_cell.length_b   1.000
_cell.length_c   1.000
_cell.angle_alpha   90.00
_cell.angle_beta   90.00
_cell.angle_gamma   90.00
#
_symmetry.space_group_name_H-M   'P 1'
#
loop_
_entity.id
_entity.type
_entity.pdbx_description
1 polymer ?
#
loop_
_entity_poly.entity_id
_entity_poly.type
_entity_poly.pdbx_seq_one_letter_code
_entity_poly.pdbx_strand_id
1 'polypeptide(L)'
;MFGKTKICGLALNPFHKPRRKCLVHPVKGKAFISGPIQGVEERQSYREKIRRICVRCGYEPVDPWQREKILYRSDEPKWWMKVPPLDFIRRDLEDIEKCDVLIAYMPRLSAGTCMELFYAKMRGKKTICICRLKNPSPWIIAHSDILIKKIGELGEALNKIKWKE
;
A
#
# COMPACT_ATOMS: atom_id res chain seq x y z
N MET A 1 -51.00 48.74 -22.54
CA MET A 1 -49.54 48.84 -22.78
C MET A 1 -48.93 47.56 -22.27
N PHE A 2 -48.47 46.71 -23.16
CA PHE A 2 -47.94 45.35 -22.82
C PHE A 2 -46.43 45.42 -22.73
N GLY A 3 -45.86 45.13 -21.57
CA GLY A 3 -44.46 45.00 -21.33
C GLY A 3 -43.98 43.58 -21.67
N LYS A 4 -43.08 43.44 -22.67
CA LYS A 4 -42.47 42.18 -23.07
C LYS A 4 -41.31 41.86 -22.11
N THR A 5 -41.42 40.77 -21.33
CA THR A 5 -40.33 40.24 -20.56
C THR A 5 -39.42 39.38 -21.46
N LYS A 6 -38.16 39.78 -21.60
CA LYS A 6 -37.14 39.00 -22.31
C LYS A 6 -36.69 37.83 -21.45
N ILE A 7 -36.85 36.62 -21.97
CA ILE A 7 -36.31 35.37 -21.39
C ILE A 7 -34.81 35.30 -21.80
N CYS A 8 -33.94 35.39 -20.83
CA CYS A 8 -32.50 35.22 -21.02
C CYS A 8 -32.20 33.75 -21.15
N GLY A 9 -31.78 33.30 -22.36
CA GLY A 9 -31.38 31.91 -22.60
C GLY A 9 -30.07 31.60 -21.90
N LEU A 10 -30.05 30.69 -20.96
CA LEU A 10 -28.88 30.10 -20.39
C LEU A 10 -28.25 29.16 -21.43
N ALA A 11 -27.09 29.56 -21.97
CA ALA A 11 -26.28 28.74 -22.84
C ALA A 11 -25.73 27.55 -22.05
N LEU A 12 -26.12 26.35 -22.43
CA LEU A 12 -25.56 25.12 -21.93
C LEU A 12 -24.09 25.00 -22.36
N ASN A 13 -23.19 24.90 -21.40
CA ASN A 13 -21.76 24.74 -21.62
C ASN A 13 -21.44 23.30 -22.10
N PRO A 14 -20.98 23.10 -23.37
CA PRO A 14 -20.82 21.76 -23.95
C PRO A 14 -19.60 21.00 -23.43
N PHE A 15 -18.84 21.56 -22.47
CA PHE A 15 -17.62 20.92 -21.94
C PHE A 15 -17.78 20.28 -20.56
N HIS A 16 -18.99 20.07 -20.09
CA HIS A 16 -19.20 19.33 -18.84
C HIS A 16 -18.98 17.83 -19.06
N LYS A 17 -17.70 17.39 -19.04
CA LYS A 17 -17.39 15.97 -18.97
C LYS A 17 -18.01 15.40 -17.67
N PRO A 18 -18.84 14.37 -17.72
CA PRO A 18 -19.38 13.77 -16.52
C PRO A 18 -18.23 13.28 -15.64
N ARG A 19 -18.16 13.75 -14.41
CA ARG A 19 -17.24 13.21 -13.40
C ARG A 19 -17.48 11.70 -13.35
N ARG A 20 -16.47 10.90 -13.70
CA ARG A 20 -16.53 9.45 -13.54
C ARG A 20 -16.91 9.20 -12.08
N LYS A 21 -18.09 8.62 -11.84
CA LYS A 21 -18.49 8.13 -10.53
C LYS A 21 -17.38 7.19 -10.09
N CYS A 22 -16.64 7.53 -9.03
CA CYS A 22 -15.78 6.58 -8.35
C CYS A 22 -16.70 5.45 -7.91
N LEU A 23 -16.57 4.30 -8.54
CA LEU A 23 -17.17 3.06 -8.06
C LEU A 23 -16.48 2.78 -6.71
N VAL A 24 -17.17 3.12 -5.63
CA VAL A 24 -16.72 2.73 -4.28
C VAL A 24 -16.98 1.23 -4.19
N HIS A 25 -15.94 0.45 -4.47
CA HIS A 25 -16.01 -0.99 -4.21
C HIS A 25 -16.10 -1.21 -2.70
N PRO A 26 -16.93 -2.15 -2.21
CA PRO A 26 -16.96 -2.48 -0.80
C PRO A 26 -15.54 -2.86 -0.33
N VAL A 27 -15.15 -2.33 0.83
CA VAL A 27 -13.82 -2.59 1.40
C VAL A 27 -13.75 -4.06 1.79
N LYS A 28 -12.84 -4.81 1.16
CA LYS A 28 -12.61 -6.24 1.41
C LYS A 28 -11.75 -6.48 2.67
N GLY A 29 -10.94 -5.49 3.04
CA GLY A 29 -10.01 -5.59 4.17
C GLY A 29 -8.91 -4.53 4.10
N LYS A 30 -7.95 -4.63 5.01
CA LYS A 30 -6.78 -3.74 5.10
C LYS A 30 -5.52 -4.44 4.63
N ALA A 31 -4.67 -3.72 3.89
CA ALA A 31 -3.41 -4.23 3.36
C ALA A 31 -2.23 -3.41 3.88
N PHE A 32 -1.36 -4.02 4.68
CA PHE A 32 -0.13 -3.42 5.15
C PHE A 32 0.94 -3.44 4.05
N ILE A 33 1.61 -2.32 3.81
CA ILE A 33 2.65 -2.18 2.79
C ILE A 33 4.02 -2.18 3.45
N SER A 34 4.71 -3.31 3.37
CA SER A 34 6.07 -3.51 3.84
C SER A 34 7.08 -3.30 2.70
N GLY A 35 8.25 -2.77 3.04
CA GLY A 35 9.35 -2.63 2.09
C GLY A 35 10.52 -1.83 2.66
N PRO A 36 11.71 -1.94 2.07
CA PRO A 36 12.91 -1.30 2.59
C PRO A 36 12.77 0.22 2.60
N ILE A 37 13.12 0.82 3.74
CA ILE A 37 13.16 2.27 3.94
C ILE A 37 14.62 2.70 4.14
N GLN A 38 15.29 2.13 5.13
CA GLN A 38 16.65 2.48 5.50
C GLN A 38 17.63 2.38 4.33
N GLY A 39 18.31 3.48 4.00
CA GLY A 39 19.27 3.59 2.90
C GLY A 39 18.64 3.56 1.51
N VAL A 40 17.32 3.78 1.40
CA VAL A 40 16.59 3.95 0.14
C VAL A 40 15.41 4.92 0.31
N GLU A 41 15.54 5.87 1.21
CA GLU A 41 14.49 6.83 1.58
C GLU A 41 13.98 7.62 0.37
N GLU A 42 14.87 7.93 -0.59
CA GLU A 42 14.52 8.63 -1.83
C GLU A 42 13.80 7.75 -2.87
N ARG A 43 13.74 6.43 -2.65
CA ARG A 43 13.24 5.46 -3.63
C ARG A 43 11.90 4.83 -3.21
N GLN A 44 11.01 5.62 -2.59
CA GLN A 44 9.73 5.13 -2.05
C GLN A 44 8.55 5.25 -3.03
N SER A 45 8.78 5.65 -4.27
CA SER A 45 7.71 5.83 -5.27
C SER A 45 6.90 4.56 -5.60
N TYR A 46 7.46 3.39 -5.33
CA TYR A 46 6.77 2.11 -5.50
C TYR A 46 5.55 1.96 -4.58
N ARG A 47 5.58 2.57 -3.39
CA ARG A 47 4.50 2.51 -2.40
C ARG A 47 3.22 3.10 -2.96
N GLU A 48 3.30 4.22 -3.65
CA GLU A 48 2.14 4.85 -4.29
C GLU A 48 1.52 3.93 -5.36
N LYS A 49 2.33 3.21 -6.13
CA LYS A 49 1.83 2.24 -7.11
C LYS A 49 1.09 1.09 -6.43
N ILE A 50 1.65 0.55 -5.34
CA ILE A 50 1.03 -0.52 -4.54
C ILE A 50 -0.29 -0.01 -3.94
N ARG A 51 -0.30 1.18 -3.32
CA ARG A 51 -1.50 1.78 -2.73
C ARG A 51 -2.65 1.90 -3.73
N ARG A 52 -2.36 2.41 -4.94
CA ARG A 52 -3.37 2.52 -6.01
C ARG A 52 -3.94 1.17 -6.43
N ILE A 53 -3.12 0.13 -6.44
CA ILE A 53 -3.58 -1.22 -6.76
C ILE A 53 -4.47 -1.76 -5.64
N CYS A 54 -4.07 -1.59 -4.37
CA CYS A 54 -4.88 -1.97 -3.20
C CYS A 54 -6.28 -1.36 -3.28
N VAL A 55 -6.36 -0.03 -3.43
CA VAL A 55 -7.64 0.68 -3.53
C VAL A 55 -8.50 0.16 -4.69
N ARG A 56 -7.93 -0.06 -5.87
CA ARG A 56 -8.66 -0.63 -7.02
C ARG A 56 -9.18 -2.03 -6.77
N CYS A 57 -8.49 -2.82 -5.95
CA CYS A 57 -8.89 -4.17 -5.57
C CYS A 57 -9.82 -4.22 -4.36
N GLY A 58 -10.19 -3.07 -3.78
CA GLY A 58 -11.09 -2.95 -2.63
C GLY A 58 -10.39 -3.12 -1.28
N TYR A 59 -9.08 -2.89 -1.20
CA TYR A 59 -8.34 -2.90 0.06
C TYR A 59 -7.97 -1.50 0.52
N GLU A 60 -8.10 -1.23 1.83
CA GLU A 60 -7.57 -0.03 2.47
C GLU A 60 -6.06 -0.19 2.69
N PRO A 61 -5.20 0.62 2.05
CA PRO A 61 -3.76 0.51 2.23
C PRO A 61 -3.31 1.15 3.54
N VAL A 62 -2.58 0.40 4.37
CA VAL A 62 -1.86 0.88 5.54
C VAL A 62 -0.38 0.96 5.21
N ASP A 63 0.16 2.17 5.12
CA ASP A 63 1.52 2.43 4.68
C ASP A 63 2.27 3.25 5.74
N PRO A 64 3.16 2.65 6.54
CA PRO A 64 3.93 3.34 7.57
C PRO A 64 4.71 4.55 7.05
N TRP A 65 5.20 4.48 5.81
CA TRP A 65 5.89 5.59 5.16
C TRP A 65 5.07 6.88 5.11
N GLN A 66 3.75 6.78 4.93
CA GLN A 66 2.88 7.97 4.88
C GLN A 66 2.83 8.70 6.23
N ARG A 67 2.88 7.95 7.32
CA ARG A 67 2.88 8.47 8.69
C ARG A 67 4.26 8.97 9.11
N GLU A 68 5.30 8.22 8.80
CA GLU A 68 6.62 8.39 9.39
C GLU A 68 7.66 9.01 8.45
N LYS A 69 7.25 9.38 7.23
CA LYS A 69 8.17 9.96 6.22
C LYS A 69 8.95 11.19 6.71
N ILE A 70 8.39 11.95 7.66
CA ILE A 70 9.08 13.10 8.26
C ILE A 70 10.30 12.62 9.06
N LEU A 71 10.15 11.55 9.84
CA LEU A 71 11.24 10.94 10.61
C LEU A 71 12.32 10.36 9.69
N TYR A 72 11.89 9.73 8.59
CA TYR A 72 12.78 9.08 7.63
C TYR A 72 13.49 10.07 6.70
N ARG A 73 12.98 11.29 6.56
CA ARG A 73 13.55 12.37 5.72
C ARG A 73 14.35 13.40 6.48
N SER A 74 14.60 13.19 7.76
CA SER A 74 15.53 14.07 8.46
C SER A 74 16.88 13.99 7.74
N ASP A 75 17.47 15.14 7.40
CA ASP A 75 18.78 15.26 6.74
C ASP A 75 19.93 14.66 7.58
N GLU A 76 19.60 14.11 8.74
CA GLU A 76 20.56 13.43 9.59
C GLU A 76 20.74 11.98 9.18
N PRO A 77 21.95 11.62 8.77
CA PRO A 77 22.30 10.22 8.63
C PRO A 77 22.06 9.50 9.96
N LYS A 78 21.40 8.33 9.91
CA LYS A 78 21.09 7.51 11.08
C LYS A 78 19.96 8.08 11.97
N TRP A 79 18.89 8.62 11.37
CA TRP A 79 17.66 9.07 12.07
C TRP A 79 17.14 8.03 13.08
N TRP A 80 17.31 6.74 12.80
CA TRP A 80 16.91 5.63 13.68
C TRP A 80 17.70 5.57 14.99
N MET A 81 18.81 6.29 15.13
CA MET A 81 19.53 6.41 16.41
C MET A 81 18.89 7.43 17.35
N LYS A 82 18.02 8.32 16.83
CA LYS A 82 17.31 9.34 17.61
C LYS A 82 15.94 8.89 18.10
N VAL A 83 15.35 7.94 17.41
CA VAL A 83 14.04 7.37 17.79
C VAL A 83 14.30 5.96 18.30
N PRO A 84 13.84 5.61 19.52
CA PRO A 84 13.97 4.26 20.03
C PRO A 84 13.42 3.25 19.02
N PRO A 85 14.21 2.27 18.55
CA PRO A 85 13.73 1.34 17.51
C PRO A 85 12.45 0.62 17.87
N LEU A 86 12.25 0.29 19.14
CA LEU A 86 11.04 -0.38 19.61
C LEU A 86 9.77 0.44 19.40
N ASP A 87 9.83 1.78 19.38
CA ASP A 87 8.64 2.60 19.24
C ASP A 87 8.03 2.53 17.85
N PHE A 88 8.85 2.58 16.79
CA PHE A 88 8.33 2.44 15.43
C PHE A 88 8.06 0.98 15.08
N ILE A 89 8.88 0.02 15.54
CA ILE A 89 8.64 -1.41 15.34
C ILE A 89 7.31 -1.82 15.96
N ARG A 90 7.02 -1.40 17.20
CA ARG A 90 5.75 -1.69 17.87
C ARG A 90 4.56 -1.21 17.06
N ARG A 91 4.60 0.03 16.57
CA ARG A 91 3.53 0.60 15.73
C ARG A 91 3.32 -0.18 14.43
N ASP A 92 4.41 -0.59 13.78
CA ASP A 92 4.33 -1.38 12.54
C ASP A 92 3.70 -2.76 12.83
N LEU A 93 4.08 -3.42 13.93
CA LEU A 93 3.48 -4.69 14.32
C LEU A 93 2.00 -4.53 14.70
N GLU A 94 1.61 -3.48 15.41
CA GLU A 94 0.21 -3.16 15.72
C GLU A 94 -0.62 -2.88 14.46
N ASP A 95 -0.03 -2.23 13.45
CA ASP A 95 -0.69 -2.00 12.18
C ASP A 95 -0.85 -3.30 11.37
N ILE A 96 0.14 -4.19 11.41
CA ILE A 96 0.04 -5.53 10.81
C ILE A 96 -1.09 -6.34 11.47
N GLU A 97 -1.24 -6.26 12.79
CA GLU A 97 -2.34 -6.95 13.52
C GLU A 97 -3.73 -6.50 13.04
N LYS A 98 -3.88 -5.22 12.70
CA LYS A 98 -5.14 -4.64 12.22
C LYS A 98 -5.38 -4.88 10.72
N CYS A 99 -4.40 -5.44 10.02
CA CYS A 99 -4.49 -5.73 8.59
C CYS A 99 -4.85 -7.19 8.33
N ASP A 100 -5.42 -7.45 7.18
CA ASP A 100 -5.81 -8.77 6.69
C ASP A 100 -4.74 -9.37 5.77
N VAL A 101 -4.04 -8.49 5.06
CA VAL A 101 -2.99 -8.84 4.09
C VAL A 101 -1.74 -8.04 4.37
N LEU A 102 -0.57 -8.68 4.27
CA LEU A 102 0.71 -7.99 4.18
C LEU A 102 1.26 -8.11 2.75
N ILE A 103 1.64 -6.98 2.18
CA ILE A 103 2.29 -6.88 0.87
C ILE A 103 3.75 -6.48 1.09
N ALA A 104 4.68 -7.42 0.95
CA ALA A 104 6.11 -7.20 1.07
C ALA A 104 6.71 -6.86 -0.29
N TYR A 105 7.28 -5.67 -0.45
CA TYR A 105 8.07 -5.32 -1.64
C TYR A 105 9.55 -5.53 -1.34
N MET A 106 10.17 -6.47 -2.05
CA MET A 106 11.55 -6.90 -1.80
C MET A 106 12.42 -6.79 -3.06
N PRO A 107 12.83 -5.57 -3.43
CA PRO A 107 13.75 -5.35 -4.56
C PRO A 107 15.18 -5.79 -4.20
N ARG A 108 15.51 -5.77 -2.92
CA ARG A 108 16.75 -6.25 -2.28
C ARG A 108 16.40 -6.87 -0.93
N LEU A 109 17.33 -7.62 -0.35
CA LEU A 109 17.14 -8.15 0.99
C LEU A 109 17.03 -7.01 2.00
N SER A 110 16.03 -7.07 2.86
CA SER A 110 15.76 -6.11 3.93
C SER A 110 15.34 -6.87 5.19
N ALA A 111 16.09 -6.70 6.27
CA ALA A 111 15.82 -7.37 7.53
C ALA A 111 14.41 -7.02 8.05
N GLY A 112 14.05 -5.74 8.12
CA GLY A 112 12.72 -5.30 8.58
C GLY A 112 11.60 -5.94 7.76
N THR A 113 11.70 -5.87 6.41
CA THR A 113 10.68 -6.48 5.53
C THR A 113 10.56 -7.99 5.72
N CYS A 114 11.68 -8.70 5.97
CA CYS A 114 11.64 -10.13 6.26
C CYS A 114 10.96 -10.43 7.60
N MET A 115 11.25 -9.63 8.62
CA MET A 115 10.65 -9.81 9.97
C MET A 115 9.16 -9.50 9.94
N GLU A 116 8.72 -8.45 9.25
CA GLU A 116 7.31 -8.12 9.07
C GLU A 116 6.57 -9.23 8.30
N LEU A 117 7.18 -9.76 7.23
CA LEU A 117 6.62 -10.87 6.46
C LEU A 117 6.45 -12.12 7.33
N PHE A 118 7.49 -12.47 8.10
CA PHE A 118 7.44 -13.57 9.04
C PHE A 118 6.35 -13.35 10.10
N TYR A 119 6.33 -12.18 10.73
CA TYR A 119 5.35 -11.85 11.77
C TYR A 119 3.92 -11.95 11.24
N ALA A 120 3.63 -11.34 10.11
CA ALA A 120 2.31 -11.40 9.48
C ALA A 120 1.86 -12.85 9.24
N LYS A 121 2.77 -13.69 8.71
CA LYS A 121 2.48 -15.10 8.45
C LYS A 121 2.16 -15.86 9.75
N MET A 122 2.96 -15.65 10.81
CA MET A 122 2.74 -16.27 12.11
C MET A 122 1.43 -15.82 12.78
N ARG A 123 0.95 -14.60 12.45
CA ARG A 123 -0.34 -14.07 12.88
C ARG A 123 -1.51 -14.49 11.98
N GLY A 124 -1.29 -15.43 11.07
CA GLY A 124 -2.34 -15.94 10.18
C GLY A 124 -2.81 -14.95 9.11
N LYS A 125 -2.08 -13.83 8.91
CA LYS A 125 -2.39 -12.87 7.86
C LYS A 125 -2.05 -13.46 6.50
N LYS A 126 -2.77 -13.04 5.46
CA LYS A 126 -2.38 -13.37 4.09
C LYS A 126 -1.14 -12.59 3.69
N THR A 127 -0.24 -13.24 2.98
CA THR A 127 1.07 -12.65 2.64
C THR A 127 1.32 -12.71 1.14
N ILE A 128 1.60 -11.54 0.54
CA ILE A 128 2.03 -11.42 -0.85
C ILE A 128 3.43 -10.82 -0.86
N CYS A 129 4.39 -11.51 -1.45
CA CYS A 129 5.74 -10.96 -1.61
C CYS A 129 6.03 -10.64 -3.09
N ILE A 130 6.31 -9.37 -3.37
CA ILE A 130 6.81 -8.89 -4.66
C ILE A 130 8.33 -8.97 -4.61
N CYS A 131 8.87 -10.15 -4.94
CA CYS A 131 10.28 -10.47 -4.76
C CYS A 131 11.05 -10.36 -6.07
N ARG A 132 11.99 -9.41 -6.14
CA ARG A 132 12.86 -9.21 -7.30
C ARG A 132 14.23 -9.90 -7.16
N LEU A 133 14.46 -10.60 -6.06
CA LEU A 133 15.69 -11.36 -5.86
C LEU A 133 15.77 -12.50 -6.87
N LYS A 134 16.98 -12.73 -7.42
CA LYS A 134 17.23 -13.86 -8.34
C LYS A 134 17.02 -15.18 -7.60
N ASN A 135 17.56 -15.28 -6.40
CA ASN A 135 17.47 -16.46 -5.52
C ASN A 135 16.89 -16.02 -4.18
N PRO A 136 15.58 -16.02 -3.99
CA PRO A 136 14.98 -15.70 -2.71
C PRO A 136 15.30 -16.78 -1.67
N SER A 137 15.54 -16.35 -0.43
CA SER A 137 15.74 -17.27 0.69
C SER A 137 14.53 -18.20 0.89
N PRO A 138 14.73 -19.45 1.33
CA PRO A 138 13.64 -20.35 1.73
C PRO A 138 12.68 -19.72 2.75
N TRP A 139 13.17 -18.86 3.62
CA TRP A 139 12.33 -18.10 4.57
C TRP A 139 11.33 -17.18 3.87
N ILE A 140 11.75 -16.48 2.82
CA ILE A 140 10.84 -15.62 2.05
C ILE A 140 9.78 -16.47 1.34
N ILE A 141 10.20 -17.58 0.75
CA ILE A 141 9.30 -18.48 0.02
C ILE A 141 8.26 -19.08 0.97
N ALA A 142 8.70 -19.64 2.10
CA ALA A 142 7.84 -20.30 3.07
C ALA A 142 6.82 -19.37 3.75
N HIS A 143 7.15 -18.08 3.88
CA HIS A 143 6.28 -17.10 4.53
C HIS A 143 5.46 -16.25 3.54
N SER A 144 5.50 -16.57 2.25
CA SER A 144 4.68 -15.93 1.21
C SER A 144 3.58 -16.87 0.73
N ASP A 145 2.30 -16.51 0.93
CA ASP A 145 1.19 -17.27 0.32
C ASP A 145 1.22 -17.13 -1.19
N ILE A 146 1.59 -15.94 -1.67
CA ILE A 146 1.75 -15.65 -3.10
C ILE A 146 3.08 -14.93 -3.32
N LEU A 147 3.91 -15.48 -4.20
CA LEU A 147 5.17 -14.88 -4.63
C LEU A 147 5.05 -14.40 -6.06
N ILE A 148 5.29 -13.10 -6.29
CA ILE A 148 5.25 -12.48 -7.62
C ILE A 148 6.54 -11.70 -7.88
N LYS A 149 6.82 -11.38 -9.14
CA LYS A 149 8.05 -10.70 -9.54
C LYS A 149 7.87 -9.20 -9.80
N LYS A 150 6.67 -8.79 -10.21
CA LYS A 150 6.39 -7.42 -10.66
C LYS A 150 5.20 -6.82 -9.92
N ILE A 151 5.24 -5.53 -9.63
CA ILE A 151 4.13 -4.79 -9.00
C ILE A 151 2.84 -4.90 -9.84
N GLY A 152 2.97 -4.99 -11.18
CA GLY A 152 1.79 -5.13 -12.05
C GLY A 152 0.98 -6.41 -11.83
N GLU A 153 1.58 -7.45 -11.26
CA GLU A 153 0.91 -8.73 -10.96
C GLU A 153 0.11 -8.69 -9.63
N LEU A 154 0.30 -7.61 -8.82
CA LEU A 154 -0.29 -7.51 -7.50
C LEU A 154 -1.82 -7.53 -7.52
N GLY A 155 -2.45 -6.89 -8.51
CA GLY A 155 -3.91 -6.88 -8.62
C GLY A 155 -4.50 -8.26 -8.79
N GLU A 156 -3.87 -9.08 -9.63
CA GLU A 156 -4.27 -10.48 -9.82
C GLU A 156 -4.01 -11.31 -8.56
N ALA A 157 -2.88 -11.10 -7.89
CA ALA A 157 -2.54 -11.76 -6.64
C ALA A 157 -3.56 -11.46 -5.53
N LEU A 158 -3.96 -10.18 -5.37
CA LEU A 158 -4.98 -9.77 -4.39
C LEU A 158 -6.35 -10.41 -4.67
N ASN A 159 -6.71 -10.59 -5.93
CA ASN A 159 -7.97 -11.23 -6.31
C ASN A 159 -7.95 -12.76 -6.13
N LYS A 160 -6.77 -13.38 -6.08
CA LYS A 160 -6.60 -14.82 -5.81
C LYS A 160 -6.63 -15.19 -4.33
N ILE A 161 -6.59 -14.21 -3.43
CA ILE A 161 -6.66 -14.49 -1.99
C ILE A 161 -8.00 -15.13 -1.67
N LYS A 162 -7.95 -16.37 -1.17
CA LYS A 162 -9.10 -17.06 -0.61
C LYS A 162 -9.17 -16.75 0.88
N TRP A 163 -10.26 -16.15 1.32
CA TRP A 163 -10.55 -16.00 2.74
C TRP A 163 -11.07 -17.34 3.25
N LYS A 164 -10.64 -17.74 4.44
CA LYS A 164 -11.29 -18.87 5.12
C LYS A 164 -12.67 -18.40 5.55
N GLU A 165 -13.70 -19.09 5.08
CA GLU A 165 -15.05 -18.98 5.59
C GLU A 165 -15.10 -19.40 7.05
#